data_85a41742a8f2384b9b85a72bd622f205
#
_entry.id   85a41742a8f2384b9b85a72bd622f205
#
_cell.length_a   1.000
_cell.length_b   1.000
_cell.length_c   1.000
_cell.angle_alpha   90.00
_cell.angle_beta   90.00
_cell.angle_gamma   90.00
#
_symmetry.space_group_name_H-M   'P 1'
#
loop_
_entity.id
_entity.type
_entity.pdbx_description
1 polymer ?
#
loop_
_entity_poly.entity_id
_entity_poly.type
_entity_poly.pdbx_seq_one_letter_code
_entity_poly.pdbx_strand_id
1 'polypeptide(L)'
;IDECRMLHFGTLSLTDEPARSATQAAVEYARRRGKLISFDPNLREPLWPSLDAAAEQMLWGLKNADVVKISGEEAEFLFGCGCEKSAELILNDCGAKLVMITLGSEGCFIKNRAAFRRRA
;
A
#
# COMPACT_ATOMS: atom_id res chain seq x y z
N ILE A 1 -5.11 4.26 18.77
CA ILE A 1 -4.00 3.46 18.17
C ILE A 1 -3.45 2.48 19.20
N ASP A 2 -3.28 2.88 20.45
CA ASP A 2 -2.67 1.99 21.45
C ASP A 2 -3.45 0.70 21.70
N GLU A 3 -4.78 0.73 21.51
CA GLU A 3 -5.63 -0.44 21.71
C GLU A 3 -5.80 -1.32 20.49
N CYS A 4 -5.31 -0.89 19.32
CA CYS A 4 -5.42 -1.69 18.10
C CYS A 4 -4.20 -2.57 17.90
N ARG A 5 -4.34 -3.61 17.07
CA ARG A 5 -3.25 -4.46 16.63
C ARG A 5 -2.76 -4.10 15.24
N MET A 6 -3.62 -3.46 14.46
CA MET A 6 -3.36 -3.07 13.08
C MET A 6 -3.95 -1.70 12.81
N LEU A 7 -3.19 -0.85 12.14
CA LEU A 7 -3.67 0.41 11.60
C LEU A 7 -3.80 0.27 10.09
N HIS A 8 -4.97 0.58 9.56
CA HIS A 8 -5.23 0.56 8.11
C HIS A 8 -5.39 1.97 7.59
N PHE A 9 -4.81 2.26 6.43
CA PHE A 9 -4.96 3.56 5.77
C PHE A 9 -4.95 3.42 4.25
N GLY A 10 -5.37 4.48 3.58
CA GLY A 10 -5.37 4.57 2.11
C GLY A 10 -4.89 5.93 1.65
N THR A 11 -4.93 6.19 0.34
CA THR A 11 -4.43 7.44 -0.20
C THR A 11 -5.39 8.62 -0.02
N LEU A 12 -6.66 8.38 0.25
CA LEU A 12 -7.62 9.47 0.39
C LEU A 12 -7.18 10.49 1.45
N SER A 13 -6.70 10.02 2.59
CA SER A 13 -6.22 10.90 3.66
C SER A 13 -4.83 11.49 3.39
N LEU A 14 -4.19 11.13 2.28
CA LEU A 14 -2.88 11.65 1.87
C LEU A 14 -2.98 12.70 0.77
N THR A 15 -4.18 13.00 0.31
CA THR A 15 -4.37 13.92 -0.83
C THR A 15 -4.08 15.37 -0.48
N ASP A 16 -4.35 15.80 0.76
CA ASP A 16 -4.23 17.19 1.16
C ASP A 16 -4.00 17.33 2.67
N GLU A 17 -3.52 18.49 3.09
CA GLU A 17 -3.36 18.86 4.48
C GLU A 17 -4.68 19.37 5.07
N PRO A 18 -4.95 19.18 6.37
CA PRO A 18 -4.06 18.61 7.39
C PRO A 18 -4.12 17.07 7.49
N ALA A 19 -4.98 16.42 6.71
CA ALA A 19 -5.18 14.98 6.79
C ALA A 19 -3.91 14.19 6.47
N ARG A 20 -3.10 14.67 5.52
CA ARG A 20 -1.85 14.02 5.14
C ARG A 20 -0.88 13.94 6.31
N SER A 21 -0.60 15.05 6.97
CA SER A 21 0.32 15.07 8.12
C SER A 21 -0.23 14.25 9.29
N ALA A 22 -1.53 14.30 9.51
CA ALA A 22 -2.18 13.50 10.56
C ALA A 22 -2.05 12.01 10.29
N THR A 23 -2.26 11.60 9.04
CA THR A 23 -2.13 10.19 8.64
C THR A 23 -0.68 9.71 8.76
N GLN A 24 0.27 10.50 8.30
CA GLN A 24 1.68 10.16 8.40
C GLN A 24 2.12 10.04 9.86
N ALA A 25 1.68 10.94 10.73
CA ALA A 25 1.97 10.89 12.16
C ALA A 25 1.36 9.65 12.81
N ALA A 26 0.14 9.28 12.45
CA ALA A 26 -0.53 8.08 12.96
C ALA A 26 0.21 6.81 12.56
N VAL A 27 0.65 6.72 11.31
CA VAL A 27 1.40 5.57 10.80
C VAL A 27 2.74 5.44 11.52
N GLU A 28 3.47 6.54 11.68
CA GLU A 28 4.75 6.53 12.39
C GLU A 28 4.59 6.13 13.85
N TYR A 29 3.56 6.65 14.52
CA TYR A 29 3.27 6.28 15.90
C TYR A 29 2.95 4.79 16.02
N ALA A 30 2.09 4.27 15.13
CA ALA A 30 1.72 2.86 15.15
C ALA A 30 2.94 1.96 14.92
N ARG A 31 3.84 2.34 14.01
CA ARG A 31 5.07 1.58 13.77
C ARG A 31 5.97 1.56 15.00
N ARG A 32 6.14 2.69 15.66
CA ARG A 32 6.95 2.76 16.89
C ARG A 32 6.36 1.91 18.02
N ARG A 33 5.05 1.70 18.01
CA ARG A 33 4.35 0.86 18.99
C ARG A 33 4.29 -0.60 18.59
N GLY A 34 4.93 -1.01 17.49
CA GLY A 34 4.95 -2.39 17.03
C GLY A 34 3.64 -2.87 16.44
N LYS A 35 2.76 -1.96 16.02
CA LYS A 35 1.50 -2.33 15.38
C LYS A 35 1.73 -2.72 13.94
N LEU A 36 0.88 -3.61 13.42
CA LEU A 36 0.87 -3.92 11.99
C LEU A 36 0.26 -2.75 11.22
N ILE A 37 0.84 -2.46 10.06
CA ILE A 37 0.33 -1.41 9.18
C ILE A 37 -0.20 -2.06 7.90
N SER A 38 -1.46 -1.77 7.58
CA SER A 38 -2.12 -2.24 6.36
C SER A 38 -2.40 -1.04 5.46
N PHE A 39 -2.12 -1.17 4.17
CA PHE A 39 -2.29 -0.09 3.22
C PHE A 39 -3.02 -0.59 1.97
N ASP A 40 -4.02 0.15 1.55
CA ASP A 40 -4.72 -0.01 0.27
C ASP A 40 -4.73 1.36 -0.41
N PRO A 41 -3.98 1.56 -1.50
CA PRO A 41 -3.95 2.86 -2.17
C PRO A 41 -5.32 3.40 -2.50
N ASN A 42 -6.18 2.56 -3.08
CA ASN A 42 -7.53 2.96 -3.48
C ASN A 42 -7.51 4.33 -4.16
N LEU A 43 -6.72 4.42 -5.23
CA LEU A 43 -6.43 5.69 -5.92
C LEU A 43 -7.68 6.32 -6.52
N ARG A 44 -7.86 7.61 -6.26
CA ARG A 44 -8.90 8.45 -6.84
C ARG A 44 -8.21 9.59 -7.58
N GLU A 45 -7.88 9.38 -8.84
CA GLU A 45 -7.10 10.34 -9.64
C GLU A 45 -7.63 11.78 -9.58
N PRO A 46 -8.94 12.04 -9.67
CA PRO A 46 -9.45 13.41 -9.64
C PRO A 46 -9.14 14.21 -8.37
N LEU A 47 -8.80 13.51 -7.27
CA LEU A 47 -8.51 14.18 -6.00
C LEU A 47 -7.07 14.65 -5.89
N TRP A 48 -6.22 14.32 -6.86
CA TRP A 48 -4.79 14.66 -6.80
C TRP A 48 -4.44 15.80 -7.73
N PRO A 49 -3.54 16.71 -7.30
CA PRO A 49 -3.09 17.81 -8.17
C PRO A 49 -2.29 17.30 -9.37
N SER A 50 -1.65 16.16 -9.26
CA SER A 50 -0.91 15.52 -10.35
C SER A 50 -0.76 14.03 -10.09
N LEU A 51 -0.51 13.26 -11.15
CA LEU A 51 -0.23 11.83 -11.02
C LEU A 51 1.11 11.58 -10.33
N ASP A 52 2.07 12.50 -10.48
CA ASP A 52 3.36 12.40 -9.78
C ASP A 52 3.18 12.53 -8.27
N ALA A 53 2.34 13.46 -7.82
CA ALA A 53 2.01 13.61 -6.41
C ALA A 53 1.33 12.36 -5.86
N ALA A 54 0.40 11.78 -6.62
CA ALA A 54 -0.27 10.54 -6.24
C ALA A 54 0.74 9.40 -6.11
N ALA A 55 1.62 9.23 -7.10
CA ALA A 55 2.64 8.18 -7.08
C ALA A 55 3.57 8.32 -5.87
N GLU A 56 3.99 9.54 -5.55
CA GLU A 56 4.86 9.79 -4.41
C GLU A 56 4.22 9.33 -3.10
N GLN A 57 2.96 9.69 -2.87
CA GLN A 57 2.25 9.30 -1.65
C GLN A 57 1.93 7.80 -1.62
N MET A 58 1.60 7.21 -2.76
CA MET A 58 1.40 5.77 -2.85
C MET A 58 2.68 5.01 -2.48
N LEU A 59 3.83 5.45 -2.99
CA LEU A 59 5.12 4.83 -2.65
C LEU A 59 5.46 5.02 -1.17
N TRP A 60 5.16 6.17 -0.60
CA TRP A 60 5.34 6.38 0.83
C TRP A 60 4.51 5.38 1.63
N GLY A 61 3.24 5.17 1.25
CA GLY A 61 2.37 4.19 1.90
C GLY A 61 2.92 2.78 1.81
N LEU A 62 3.36 2.39 0.61
CA LEU A 62 3.93 1.05 0.40
C LEU A 62 5.17 0.81 1.26
N LYS A 63 6.04 1.82 1.41
CA LYS A 63 7.27 1.70 2.20
C LYS A 63 7.02 1.65 3.70
N ASN A 64 5.85 2.03 4.15
CA ASN A 64 5.49 2.05 5.56
C ASN A 64 4.50 0.97 5.96
N ALA A 65 4.11 0.10 5.04
CA ALA A 65 3.11 -0.93 5.28
C ALA A 65 3.73 -2.32 5.46
N ASP A 66 3.14 -3.11 6.33
CA ASP A 66 3.46 -4.53 6.49
C ASP A 66 2.59 -5.38 5.56
N VAL A 67 1.34 -5.00 5.39
CA VAL A 67 0.38 -5.68 4.54
C VAL A 67 -0.14 -4.69 3.50
N VAL A 68 -0.06 -5.08 2.23
CA VAL A 68 -0.47 -4.22 1.12
C VAL A 68 -1.55 -4.93 0.31
N LYS A 69 -2.63 -4.23 0.05
CA LYS A 69 -3.62 -4.62 -0.95
C LYS A 69 -3.61 -3.54 -2.02
N ILE A 70 -3.37 -3.92 -3.27
CA ILE A 70 -3.27 -2.99 -4.39
C ILE A 70 -3.96 -3.62 -5.60
N SER A 71 -4.60 -2.82 -6.44
CA SER A 71 -5.19 -3.34 -7.67
C SER A 71 -4.12 -3.53 -8.75
N GLY A 72 -4.40 -4.40 -9.73
CA GLY A 72 -3.50 -4.58 -10.85
C GLY A 72 -3.28 -3.29 -11.62
N GLU A 73 -4.31 -2.47 -11.75
CA GLU A 73 -4.21 -1.17 -12.42
C GLU A 73 -3.29 -0.21 -11.67
N GLU A 74 -3.41 -0.16 -10.35
CA GLU A 74 -2.54 0.67 -9.51
C GLU A 74 -1.09 0.19 -9.55
N ALA A 75 -0.88 -1.11 -9.54
CA ALA A 75 0.46 -1.68 -9.66
C ALA A 75 1.10 -1.33 -11.01
N GLU A 76 0.33 -1.42 -12.10
CA GLU A 76 0.79 -1.04 -13.42
C GLU A 76 1.12 0.46 -13.49
N PHE A 77 0.28 1.29 -12.89
CA PHE A 77 0.52 2.73 -12.80
C PHE A 77 1.85 3.06 -12.11
N LEU A 78 2.15 2.39 -10.99
CA LEU A 78 3.36 2.66 -10.21
C LEU A 78 4.62 2.03 -10.79
N PHE A 79 4.53 0.80 -11.28
CA PHE A 79 5.71 0.01 -11.60
C PHE A 79 5.85 -0.32 -13.08
N GLY A 80 4.76 -0.23 -13.84
CA GLY A 80 4.78 -0.52 -15.28
C GLY A 80 5.10 -1.98 -15.61
N CYS A 81 4.81 -2.91 -14.71
CA CYS A 81 5.12 -4.32 -14.89
C CYS A 81 4.01 -5.22 -14.33
N GLY A 82 4.09 -6.52 -14.64
CA GLY A 82 3.06 -7.48 -14.24
C GLY A 82 2.99 -7.69 -12.72
N CYS A 83 1.96 -8.42 -12.30
CA CYS A 83 1.64 -8.64 -10.89
C CYS A 83 2.80 -9.28 -10.11
N GLU A 84 3.42 -10.30 -10.66
CA GLU A 84 4.50 -11.01 -9.98
C GLU A 84 5.68 -10.10 -9.69
N LYS A 85 6.11 -9.33 -10.69
CA LYS A 85 7.24 -8.41 -10.52
C LYS A 85 6.89 -7.23 -9.64
N SER A 86 5.67 -6.71 -9.75
CA SER A 86 5.19 -5.64 -8.85
C SER A 86 5.19 -6.11 -7.39
N ALA A 87 4.71 -7.33 -7.13
CA ALA A 87 4.72 -7.91 -5.79
C ALA A 87 6.14 -8.05 -5.25
N GLU A 88 7.08 -8.50 -6.08
CA GLU A 88 8.49 -8.60 -5.69
C GLU A 88 9.07 -7.24 -5.30
N LEU A 89 8.78 -6.19 -6.07
CA LEU A 89 9.24 -4.85 -5.76
C LEU A 89 8.66 -4.35 -4.43
N ILE A 90 7.38 -4.59 -4.19
CA ILE A 90 6.73 -4.18 -2.93
C ILE A 90 7.34 -4.93 -1.74
N LEU A 91 7.57 -6.23 -1.88
CA LEU A 91 8.15 -7.02 -0.80
C LEU A 91 9.61 -6.66 -0.54
N ASN A 92 10.42 -6.54 -1.60
CA ASN A 92 11.86 -6.39 -1.46
C ASN A 92 12.28 -4.93 -1.31
N ASP A 93 11.76 -4.04 -2.14
CA ASP A 93 12.19 -2.64 -2.15
C ASP A 93 11.38 -1.78 -1.17
N CYS A 94 10.11 -2.07 -0.98
CA CYS A 94 9.26 -1.32 -0.06
C CYS A 94 9.19 -1.94 1.35
N GLY A 95 9.57 -3.20 1.49
CA GLY A 95 9.68 -3.83 2.80
C GLY A 95 8.41 -4.45 3.36
N ALA A 96 7.36 -4.58 2.55
CA ALA A 96 6.13 -5.24 2.98
C ALA A 96 6.36 -6.72 3.28
N LYS A 97 5.51 -7.27 4.15
CA LYS A 97 5.56 -8.70 4.51
C LYS A 97 4.57 -9.53 3.70
N LEU A 98 3.48 -8.91 3.28
CA LEU A 98 2.43 -9.55 2.51
C LEU A 98 1.86 -8.59 1.49
N VAL A 99 1.71 -9.06 0.25
CA VAL A 99 1.12 -8.26 -0.84
C VAL A 99 -0.02 -9.04 -1.46
N MET A 100 -1.15 -8.38 -1.64
CA MET A 100 -2.30 -8.89 -2.38
C MET A 100 -2.57 -7.94 -3.54
N ILE A 101 -2.53 -8.46 -4.76
CA ILE A 101 -2.87 -7.70 -5.97
C ILE A 101 -4.20 -8.20 -6.49
N THR A 102 -5.20 -7.33 -6.47
CA THR A 102 -6.56 -7.69 -6.90
C THR A 102 -6.72 -7.48 -8.40
N LEU A 103 -7.38 -8.43 -9.06
CA LEU A 103 -7.52 -8.48 -10.52
C LEU A 103 -8.98 -8.50 -10.94
N GLY A 104 -9.88 -7.93 -10.13
CA GLY A 104 -11.31 -7.90 -10.41
C GLY A 104 -11.88 -9.31 -10.50
N SER A 105 -12.59 -9.60 -11.58
CA SER A 105 -13.20 -10.92 -11.81
C SER A 105 -12.17 -12.03 -12.01
N GLU A 106 -10.92 -11.72 -12.28
CA GLU A 106 -9.86 -12.72 -12.48
C GLU A 106 -9.25 -13.21 -11.18
N GLY A 107 -9.69 -12.71 -10.03
CA GLY A 107 -9.22 -13.14 -8.71
C GLY A 107 -8.15 -12.23 -8.13
N CYS A 108 -7.19 -12.82 -7.45
CA CYS A 108 -6.10 -12.05 -6.86
C CYS A 108 -4.79 -12.84 -6.84
N PHE A 109 -3.69 -12.11 -6.79
CA PHE A 109 -2.35 -12.65 -6.65
C PHE A 109 -1.84 -12.31 -5.26
N ILE A 110 -1.40 -13.32 -4.50
CA ILE A 110 -0.91 -13.13 -3.12
C ILE A 110 0.51 -13.64 -3.01
N LYS A 111 1.38 -12.85 -2.40
CA LYS A 111 2.77 -13.21 -2.18
C LYS A 111 3.24 -12.69 -0.82
N ASN A 112 4.05 -13.48 -0.11
CA ASN A 112 4.65 -13.05 1.14
C ASN A 112 6.15 -13.36 1.18
N ARG A 113 6.85 -12.83 2.18
CA ARG A 113 8.29 -13.02 2.30
C ARG A 113 8.70 -14.39 2.79
N ALA A 114 7.91 -15.00 3.68
CA ALA A 114 8.28 -16.24 4.34
C ALA A 114 8.06 -17.45 3.44
N ALA A 115 7.03 -17.40 2.57
CA ALA A 115 6.73 -18.45 1.62
C ALA A 115 5.97 -17.83 0.45
N PHE A 116 6.36 -18.18 -0.77
CA PHE A 116 5.64 -17.67 -1.94
C PHE A 116 4.38 -18.49 -2.13
N ARG A 117 3.21 -17.84 -2.00
CA ARG A 117 1.92 -18.47 -2.20
C ARG A 117 1.15 -17.71 -3.26
N ARG A 118 0.63 -18.46 -4.22
CA ARG A 118 -0.26 -17.95 -5.25
C ARG A 118 -1.65 -18.44 -4.99
N ARG A 119 -2.61 -17.53 -5.10
CA ARG A 119 -4.02 -17.87 -5.10
C ARG A 119 -4.73 -17.02 -6.14
N ALA A 120 -5.36 -17.65 -7.06
CA ALA A 120 -6.18 -16.98 -8.07
C ALA A 120 -7.60 -16.80 -7.57
#